data_f62061593bc768092d0b6aa3a27d22c6
#
_entry.id   f62061593bc768092d0b6aa3a27d22c6
#
_cell.length_a   1.000
_cell.length_b   1.000
_cell.length_c   1.000
_cell.angle_alpha   90.00
_cell.angle_beta   90.00
_cell.angle_gamma   90.00
#
_symmetry.space_group_name_H-M   'P 1'
#
loop_
_entity.id
_entity.type
_entity.pdbx_description
1 polymer ?
#
loop_
_entity_poly.entity_id
_entity_poly.type
_entity_poly.pdbx_seq_one_letter_code
_entity_poly.pdbx_strand_id
1 'polypeptide(L)'
;IVLEKPQSAYDIQKDVEYHHFPRWTKISVPSIYRKVLQLSDKGYLQSDIVKGDKFADKAIYSITDQGRAYFKELMASCAAGPVPLLFDFNVVITNLNKMDKAEALELVSALRRSIQSSAESNEGYAREFADIPLVGRTIFEQQQLLYRALMEWLDHFEGQFLKE
;
A
#
# COMPACT_ATOMS: atom_id res chain seq x y z
N ILE A 1 -1.06 -12.17 -8.01
CA ILE A 1 -2.44 -12.33 -8.54
C ILE A 1 -2.39 -13.25 -9.76
N VAL A 2 -1.88 -12.83 -10.93
CA VAL A 2 -1.88 -13.64 -12.18
C VAL A 2 -0.99 -14.89 -12.08
N LEU A 3 -0.06 -14.96 -11.13
CA LEU A 3 0.74 -16.15 -10.82
C LEU A 3 -0.11 -17.30 -10.27
N GLU A 4 -1.18 -16.99 -9.57
CA GLU A 4 -2.04 -17.97 -8.89
C GLU A 4 -3.07 -18.57 -9.85
N LYS A 5 -3.70 -17.70 -10.66
CA LYS A 5 -4.71 -18.10 -11.64
C LYS A 5 -4.84 -17.06 -12.76
N PRO A 6 -5.25 -17.50 -13.97
CA PRO A 6 -5.62 -16.58 -15.03
C PRO A 6 -6.83 -15.72 -14.65
N GLN A 7 -6.79 -14.42 -14.99
CA GLN A 7 -7.85 -13.47 -14.63
C GLN A 7 -7.98 -12.36 -15.67
N SER A 8 -9.17 -11.72 -15.73
CA SER A 8 -9.32 -10.50 -16.51
C SER A 8 -8.74 -9.29 -15.77
N ALA A 9 -8.45 -8.21 -16.50
CA ALA A 9 -8.00 -6.95 -15.90
C ALA A 9 -8.99 -6.40 -14.87
N TYR A 10 -10.29 -6.59 -15.08
CA TYR A 10 -11.34 -6.22 -14.13
C TYR A 10 -11.26 -7.04 -12.84
N ASP A 11 -11.10 -8.36 -12.93
CA ASP A 11 -11.01 -9.22 -11.76
C ASP A 11 -9.72 -8.94 -10.96
N ILE A 12 -8.59 -8.68 -11.66
CA ILE A 12 -7.33 -8.23 -11.02
C ILE A 12 -7.55 -6.92 -10.24
N GLN A 13 -8.26 -5.96 -10.84
CA GLN A 13 -8.59 -4.71 -10.15
C GLN A 13 -9.42 -4.95 -8.90
N LYS A 14 -10.44 -5.80 -8.99
CA LYS A 14 -11.30 -6.17 -7.85
C LYS A 14 -10.53 -6.86 -6.74
N ASP A 15 -9.62 -7.77 -7.08
CA ASP A 15 -8.74 -8.43 -6.10
C ASP A 15 -7.83 -7.42 -5.37
N VAL A 16 -7.26 -6.44 -6.10
CA VAL A 16 -6.43 -5.38 -5.51
C VAL A 16 -7.24 -4.48 -4.58
N GLU A 17 -8.49 -4.13 -4.96
CA GLU A 17 -9.40 -3.35 -4.12
C GLU A 17 -9.81 -4.14 -2.87
N TYR A 18 -10.22 -5.39 -3.03
CA TYR A 18 -10.66 -6.26 -1.93
C TYR A 18 -9.56 -6.49 -0.88
N HIS A 19 -8.34 -6.73 -1.32
CA HIS A 19 -7.18 -6.92 -0.43
C HIS A 19 -6.55 -5.60 0.05
N HIS A 20 -7.13 -4.45 -0.26
CA HIS A 20 -6.70 -3.12 0.19
C HIS A 20 -5.21 -2.82 -0.08
N PHE A 21 -4.63 -3.32 -1.18
CA PHE A 21 -3.21 -3.12 -1.53
C PHE A 21 -2.74 -1.67 -1.48
N PRO A 22 -3.54 -0.64 -1.91
CA PRO A 22 -3.12 0.75 -1.82
C PRO A 22 -2.81 1.26 -0.41
N ARG A 23 -3.22 0.54 0.65
CA ARG A 23 -2.97 0.94 2.04
C ARG A 23 -1.52 0.70 2.48
N TRP A 24 -0.83 -0.25 1.88
CA TRP A 24 0.49 -0.69 2.31
C TRP A 24 1.53 -0.76 1.19
N THR A 25 1.13 -0.47 -0.07
CA THR A 25 2.05 -0.35 -1.20
C THR A 25 1.61 0.73 -2.17
N LYS A 26 2.57 1.30 -2.92
CA LYS A 26 2.31 2.33 -3.93
C LYS A 26 1.71 1.71 -5.19
N ILE A 27 0.42 1.43 -5.16
CA ILE A 27 -0.34 0.96 -6.33
C ILE A 27 -1.50 1.92 -6.63
N SER A 28 -1.66 2.26 -7.90
CA SER A 28 -2.80 3.04 -8.38
C SER A 28 -3.82 2.10 -9.03
N VAL A 29 -4.96 1.91 -8.38
CA VAL A 29 -6.04 1.04 -8.89
C VAL A 29 -6.45 1.43 -10.32
N PRO A 30 -6.67 2.71 -10.67
CA PRO A 30 -6.98 3.11 -12.05
C PRO A 30 -5.89 2.76 -13.07
N SER A 31 -4.65 2.50 -12.64
CA SER A 31 -3.56 2.14 -13.55
C SER A 31 -3.48 0.66 -13.88
N ILE A 32 -4.22 -0.21 -13.19
CA ILE A 32 -4.12 -1.67 -13.31
C ILE A 32 -4.41 -2.12 -14.74
N TYR A 33 -5.51 -1.66 -15.33
CA TYR A 33 -5.89 -2.03 -16.70
C TYR A 33 -4.75 -1.73 -17.69
N ARG A 34 -4.22 -0.51 -17.64
CA ARG A 34 -3.09 -0.10 -18.49
C ARG A 34 -1.84 -0.95 -18.25
N LYS A 35 -1.56 -1.31 -17.00
CA LYS A 35 -0.42 -2.15 -16.65
C LYS A 35 -0.56 -3.57 -17.17
N VAL A 36 -1.74 -4.16 -17.10
CA VAL A 36 -2.04 -5.48 -17.66
C VAL A 36 -1.79 -5.50 -19.17
N LEU A 37 -2.30 -4.48 -19.89
CA LEU A 37 -2.04 -4.35 -21.34
C LEU A 37 -0.55 -4.21 -21.63
N GLN A 38 0.17 -3.32 -20.93
CA GLN A 38 1.62 -3.14 -21.12
C GLN A 38 2.42 -4.43 -20.87
N LEU A 39 2.02 -5.25 -19.88
CA LEU A 39 2.67 -6.52 -19.60
C LEU A 39 2.37 -7.55 -20.68
N SER A 40 1.16 -7.54 -21.24
CA SER A 40 0.77 -8.38 -22.38
C SER A 40 1.53 -8.00 -23.65
N ASP A 41 1.62 -6.71 -23.99
CA ASP A 41 2.37 -6.21 -25.14
C ASP A 41 3.87 -6.57 -25.08
N LYS A 42 4.42 -6.67 -23.86
CA LYS A 42 5.81 -7.09 -23.63
C LYS A 42 6.01 -8.62 -23.60
N GLY A 43 4.94 -9.40 -23.77
CA GLY A 43 4.99 -10.86 -23.74
C GLY A 43 5.13 -11.47 -22.34
N TYR A 44 5.00 -10.68 -21.27
CA TYR A 44 4.99 -11.19 -19.88
C TYR A 44 3.66 -11.84 -19.51
N LEU A 45 2.57 -11.40 -20.13
CA LEU A 45 1.26 -12.03 -20.05
C LEU A 45 0.81 -12.42 -21.47
N GLN A 46 0.09 -13.54 -21.55
CA GLN A 46 -0.69 -13.89 -22.73
C GLN A 46 -2.16 -13.67 -22.42
N SER A 47 -2.95 -13.37 -23.45
CA SER A 47 -4.39 -13.16 -23.32
C SER A 47 -5.19 -14.10 -24.21
N ASP A 48 -6.21 -14.72 -23.64
CA ASP A 48 -7.20 -15.52 -24.35
C ASP A 48 -8.55 -14.85 -24.29
N ILE A 49 -9.26 -14.76 -25.42
CA ILE A 49 -10.60 -14.19 -25.47
C ILE A 49 -11.61 -15.27 -25.16
N VAL A 50 -12.33 -15.11 -24.05
CA VAL A 50 -13.44 -15.96 -23.66
C VAL A 50 -14.74 -15.29 -24.12
N LYS A 51 -15.49 -15.98 -24.99
CA LYS A 51 -16.79 -15.51 -25.47
C LYS A 51 -17.82 -15.56 -24.35
N GLY A 52 -18.53 -14.47 -24.14
CA GLY A 52 -19.63 -14.40 -23.18
C GLY A 52 -20.94 -14.80 -23.84
N ASP A 53 -21.66 -15.76 -23.29
CA ASP A 53 -22.97 -16.18 -23.82
C ASP A 53 -24.05 -15.08 -23.75
N LYS A 54 -23.93 -14.15 -22.81
CA LYS A 54 -24.88 -13.03 -22.58
C LYS A 54 -24.19 -11.68 -22.33
N PHE A 55 -22.86 -11.63 -22.31
CA PHE A 55 -22.06 -10.45 -22.01
C PHE A 55 -20.96 -10.27 -23.08
N ALA A 56 -20.36 -9.09 -23.13
CA ALA A 56 -19.22 -8.81 -24.00
C ALA A 56 -18.08 -9.81 -23.79
N ASP A 57 -17.35 -10.11 -24.87
CA ASP A 57 -16.15 -10.95 -24.83
C ASP A 57 -15.15 -10.42 -23.79
N LYS A 58 -14.50 -11.33 -23.04
CA LYS A 58 -13.64 -11.01 -21.92
C LYS A 58 -12.22 -11.54 -22.19
N ALA A 59 -11.23 -10.66 -22.16
CA ALA A 59 -9.82 -11.06 -22.20
C ALA A 59 -9.38 -11.60 -20.85
N ILE A 60 -8.89 -12.83 -20.83
CA ILE A 60 -8.32 -13.50 -19.65
C ILE A 60 -6.81 -13.53 -19.83
N TYR A 61 -6.09 -13.00 -18.87
CA TYR A 61 -4.63 -12.92 -18.88
C TYR A 61 -4.02 -14.02 -18.03
N SER A 62 -3.02 -14.70 -18.56
CA SER A 62 -2.19 -15.69 -17.86
C SER A 62 -0.72 -15.34 -17.98
N ILE A 63 0.06 -15.76 -16.98
CA ILE A 63 1.50 -15.45 -16.95
C ILE A 63 2.27 -16.40 -17.89
N THR A 64 3.20 -15.84 -18.67
CA THR A 64 4.14 -16.60 -19.49
C THR A 64 5.39 -17.00 -18.70
N ASP A 65 6.24 -17.87 -19.26
CA ASP A 65 7.55 -18.21 -18.64
C ASP A 65 8.45 -16.98 -18.55
N GLN A 66 8.42 -16.11 -19.58
CA GLN A 66 9.12 -14.82 -19.55
C GLN A 66 8.56 -13.92 -18.44
N GLY A 67 7.24 -13.91 -18.23
CA GLY A 67 6.59 -13.18 -17.14
C GLY A 67 6.99 -13.70 -15.76
N ARG A 68 7.15 -15.03 -15.60
CA ARG A 68 7.64 -15.64 -14.36
C ARG A 68 9.09 -15.25 -14.07
N ALA A 69 9.95 -15.22 -15.08
CA ALA A 69 11.32 -14.76 -14.93
C ALA A 69 11.37 -13.27 -14.52
N TYR A 70 10.62 -12.43 -15.22
CA TYR A 70 10.51 -11.00 -14.92
C TYR A 70 9.95 -10.72 -13.52
N PHE A 71 8.97 -11.51 -13.05
CA PHE A 71 8.49 -11.42 -11.66
C PHE A 71 9.62 -11.64 -10.65
N LYS A 72 10.48 -12.64 -10.84
CA LYS A 72 11.62 -12.89 -9.94
C LYS A 72 12.62 -11.73 -9.95
N GLU A 73 12.89 -11.15 -11.12
CA GLU A 73 13.76 -9.96 -11.24
C GLU A 73 13.17 -8.76 -10.48
N LEU A 74 11.86 -8.52 -10.62
CA LEU A 74 11.19 -7.45 -9.88
C LEU A 74 11.25 -7.66 -8.37
N MET A 75 11.02 -8.89 -7.90
CA MET A 75 11.12 -9.23 -6.47
C MET A 75 12.51 -8.97 -5.92
N ALA A 76 13.56 -9.40 -6.64
CA ALA A 76 14.96 -9.16 -6.26
C ALA A 76 15.27 -7.65 -6.24
N SER A 77 14.83 -6.91 -7.27
CA SER A 77 15.02 -5.46 -7.34
C SER A 77 14.32 -4.71 -6.19
N CYS A 78 13.08 -5.09 -5.87
CA CYS A 78 12.36 -4.49 -4.74
C CYS A 78 13.04 -4.79 -3.39
N ALA A 79 13.55 -6.02 -3.21
CA ALA A 79 14.22 -6.41 -1.97
C ALA A 79 15.57 -5.70 -1.76
N ALA A 80 16.29 -5.38 -2.86
CA ALA A 80 17.58 -4.69 -2.82
C ALA A 80 17.45 -3.16 -2.85
N GLY A 81 16.25 -2.63 -3.10
CA GLY A 81 16.02 -1.20 -3.22
C GLY A 81 16.07 -0.45 -1.89
N PRO A 82 16.25 0.89 -1.91
CA PRO A 82 16.20 1.70 -0.70
C PRO A 82 14.80 1.68 -0.08
N VAL A 83 14.74 1.77 1.25
CA VAL A 83 13.49 1.86 2.02
C VAL A 83 13.29 3.31 2.49
N PRO A 84 12.67 4.19 1.69
CA PRO A 84 12.43 5.57 2.08
C PRO A 84 11.29 5.64 3.10
N LEU A 85 11.52 6.34 4.22
CA LEU A 85 10.49 6.70 5.20
C LEU A 85 10.05 8.14 4.93
N LEU A 86 9.03 8.30 4.09
CA LEU A 86 8.49 9.60 3.69
C LEU A 86 7.11 9.80 4.30
N PHE A 87 6.97 10.84 5.12
CA PHE A 87 5.71 11.21 5.75
C PHE A 87 5.36 12.65 5.36
N ASP A 88 4.19 12.86 4.76
CA ASP A 88 3.73 14.20 4.33
C ASP A 88 3.60 15.17 5.50
N PHE A 89 3.28 14.69 6.71
CA PHE A 89 3.20 15.50 7.90
C PHE A 89 4.54 16.13 8.35
N ASN A 90 5.69 15.67 7.80
CA ASN A 90 6.97 16.31 8.06
C ASN A 90 7.00 17.78 7.60
N VAL A 91 6.17 18.13 6.61
CA VAL A 91 5.96 19.53 6.19
C VAL A 91 5.34 20.35 7.34
N VAL A 92 4.43 19.77 8.12
CA VAL A 92 3.86 20.41 9.30
C VAL A 92 4.94 20.63 10.35
N ILE A 93 5.64 19.55 10.74
CA ILE A 93 6.69 19.59 11.78
C ILE A 93 7.75 20.65 11.47
N THR A 94 8.25 20.70 10.24
CA THR A 94 9.32 21.65 9.84
C THR A 94 8.86 23.11 9.79
N ASN A 95 7.58 23.40 9.96
CA ASN A 95 7.03 24.76 9.92
C ASN A 95 6.36 25.21 11.23
N LEU A 96 6.30 24.37 12.27
CA LEU A 96 5.65 24.72 13.55
C LEU A 96 6.25 25.95 14.23
N ASN A 97 7.56 26.19 14.08
CA ASN A 97 8.26 27.36 14.62
C ASN A 97 7.91 28.69 13.92
N LYS A 98 7.11 28.66 12.87
CA LYS A 98 6.63 29.84 12.13
C LYS A 98 5.20 30.25 12.52
N MET A 99 4.64 29.58 13.52
CA MET A 99 3.26 29.75 13.99
C MET A 99 3.25 30.12 15.48
N ASP A 100 2.11 30.61 15.94
CA ASP A 100 1.91 30.80 17.38
C ASP A 100 1.95 29.46 18.11
N LYS A 101 2.50 29.45 19.33
CA LYS A 101 2.72 28.23 20.12
C LYS A 101 1.42 27.43 20.32
N ALA A 102 0.30 28.11 20.55
CA ALA A 102 -1.00 27.48 20.74
C ALA A 102 -1.47 26.78 19.46
N GLU A 103 -1.38 27.46 18.31
CA GLU A 103 -1.73 26.89 17.00
C GLU A 103 -0.82 25.72 16.66
N ALA A 104 0.49 25.83 16.92
CA ALA A 104 1.44 24.74 16.68
C ALA A 104 1.09 23.49 17.50
N LEU A 105 0.72 23.64 18.78
CA LEU A 105 0.31 22.53 19.65
C LEU A 105 -1.02 21.90 19.22
N GLU A 106 -1.94 22.67 18.66
CA GLU A 106 -3.17 22.13 18.07
C GLU A 106 -2.86 21.22 16.87
N LEU A 107 -1.89 21.59 16.01
CA LEU A 107 -1.45 20.76 14.90
C LEU A 107 -0.75 19.47 15.37
N VAL A 108 0.09 19.54 16.40
CA VAL A 108 0.71 18.36 17.04
C VAL A 108 -0.38 17.43 17.58
N SER A 109 -1.39 17.98 18.26
CA SER A 109 -2.52 17.21 18.78
C SER A 109 -3.37 16.59 17.67
N ALA A 110 -3.55 17.29 16.55
CA ALA A 110 -4.24 16.77 15.38
C ALA A 110 -3.45 15.61 14.74
N LEU A 111 -2.12 15.74 14.61
CA LEU A 111 -1.25 14.70 14.12
C LEU A 111 -1.31 13.44 15.01
N ARG A 112 -1.28 13.62 16.35
CA ARG A 112 -1.45 12.54 17.32
C ARG A 112 -2.74 11.75 17.09
N ARG A 113 -3.87 12.45 16.98
CA ARG A 113 -5.16 11.80 16.68
C ARG A 113 -5.15 11.06 15.35
N SER A 114 -4.50 11.61 14.33
CA SER A 114 -4.39 10.97 13.01
C SER A 114 -3.58 9.68 13.07
N ILE A 115 -2.43 9.67 13.76
CA ILE A 115 -1.59 8.47 13.95
C ILE A 115 -2.37 7.41 14.74
N GLN A 116 -3.03 7.80 15.83
CA GLN A 116 -3.82 6.89 16.65
C GLN A 116 -4.98 6.27 15.87
N SER A 117 -5.75 7.06 15.14
CA SER A 117 -6.85 6.56 14.30
C SER A 117 -6.34 5.60 13.21
N SER A 118 -5.14 5.87 12.64
CA SER A 118 -4.52 4.98 11.68
C SER A 118 -4.10 3.64 12.31
N ALA A 119 -3.56 3.67 13.53
CA ALA A 119 -3.19 2.48 14.30
C ALA A 119 -4.42 1.63 14.63
N GLU A 120 -5.50 2.26 15.12
CA GLU A 120 -6.77 1.59 15.42
C GLU A 120 -7.40 0.94 14.17
N SER A 121 -7.36 1.64 13.04
CA SER A 121 -7.81 1.11 11.75
C SER A 121 -6.98 -0.10 11.32
N ASN A 122 -5.65 -0.04 11.49
CA ASN A 122 -4.76 -1.16 11.18
C ASN A 122 -5.06 -2.39 12.05
N GLU A 123 -5.31 -2.21 13.36
CA GLU A 123 -5.73 -3.28 14.25
C GLU A 123 -7.08 -3.90 13.85
N GLY A 124 -8.02 -3.06 13.38
CA GLY A 124 -9.30 -3.52 12.84
C GLY A 124 -9.10 -4.47 11.66
N TYR A 125 -8.29 -4.06 10.68
CA TYR A 125 -7.97 -4.92 9.54
C TYR A 125 -7.17 -6.17 9.94
N ALA A 126 -6.23 -6.05 10.86
CA ALA A 126 -5.48 -7.22 11.36
C ALA A 126 -6.40 -8.29 11.96
N ARG A 127 -7.48 -7.88 12.63
CA ARG A 127 -8.51 -8.81 13.14
C ARG A 127 -9.39 -9.37 12.02
N GLU A 128 -9.83 -8.53 11.09
CA GLU A 128 -10.66 -8.94 9.95
C GLU A 128 -9.95 -9.96 9.06
N PHE A 129 -8.64 -9.79 8.86
CA PHE A 129 -7.79 -10.65 8.03
C PHE A 129 -6.89 -11.58 8.84
N ALA A 130 -7.33 -12.04 10.03
CA ALA A 130 -6.53 -12.90 10.90
C ALA A 130 -6.16 -14.25 10.28
N ASP A 131 -7.00 -14.78 9.39
CA ASP A 131 -6.85 -16.12 8.79
C ASP A 131 -6.02 -16.14 7.50
N ILE A 132 -5.52 -14.98 7.02
CA ILE A 132 -4.64 -14.96 5.84
C ILE A 132 -3.24 -15.50 6.16
N PRO A 133 -2.45 -15.93 5.14
CA PRO A 133 -1.09 -16.42 5.33
C PRO A 133 -0.19 -15.44 6.10
N LEU A 134 0.81 -15.96 6.80
CA LEU A 134 1.79 -15.19 7.58
C LEU A 134 2.39 -14.00 6.81
N VAL A 135 2.72 -14.21 5.54
CA VAL A 135 3.30 -13.16 4.67
C VAL A 135 2.40 -11.93 4.49
N GLY A 136 1.08 -12.09 4.63
CA GLY A 136 0.12 -10.98 4.64
C GLY A 136 -0.04 -10.37 6.04
N ARG A 137 -0.18 -11.22 7.08
CA ARG A 137 -0.35 -10.76 8.48
C ARG A 137 0.81 -9.92 8.97
N THR A 138 2.05 -10.28 8.59
CA THR A 138 3.25 -9.55 9.02
C THR A 138 3.28 -8.09 8.54
N ILE A 139 2.51 -7.73 7.48
CA ILE A 139 2.38 -6.34 7.05
C ILE A 139 1.61 -5.51 8.08
N PHE A 140 0.54 -6.06 8.68
CA PHE A 140 -0.19 -5.38 9.76
C PHE A 140 0.69 -5.21 11.00
N GLU A 141 1.49 -6.22 11.35
CA GLU A 141 2.44 -6.15 12.46
C GLU A 141 3.49 -5.06 12.22
N GLN A 142 4.06 -5.01 11.01
CA GLN A 142 5.02 -3.97 10.61
C GLN A 142 4.41 -2.58 10.76
N GLN A 143 3.19 -2.35 10.22
CA GLN A 143 2.52 -1.06 10.33
C GLN A 143 2.24 -0.69 11.79
N GLN A 144 1.83 -1.64 12.62
CA GLN A 144 1.57 -1.38 14.04
C GLN A 144 2.84 -0.96 14.80
N LEU A 145 3.98 -1.58 14.49
CA LEU A 145 5.29 -1.18 15.04
C LEU A 145 5.66 0.24 14.61
N LEU A 146 5.42 0.60 13.35
CA LEU A 146 5.69 1.95 12.85
C LEU A 146 4.79 2.99 13.52
N TYR A 147 3.49 2.74 13.68
CA TYR A 147 2.59 3.67 14.38
C TYR A 147 3.01 3.87 15.84
N ARG A 148 3.43 2.81 16.53
CA ARG A 148 3.97 2.90 17.89
C ARG A 148 5.21 3.77 17.94
N ALA A 149 6.17 3.55 17.05
CA ALA A 149 7.38 4.36 16.97
C ALA A 149 7.08 5.83 16.64
N LEU A 150 6.09 6.12 15.79
CA LEU A 150 5.64 7.49 15.51
C LEU A 150 5.01 8.15 16.72
N MET A 151 4.24 7.44 17.53
CA MET A 151 3.66 7.97 18.76
C MET A 151 4.75 8.30 19.80
N GLU A 152 5.70 7.39 20.02
CA GLU A 152 6.85 7.60 20.92
C GLU A 152 7.70 8.79 20.48
N TRP A 153 7.96 8.90 19.17
CA TRP A 153 8.67 10.06 18.61
C TRP A 153 7.91 11.36 18.85
N LEU A 154 6.59 11.36 18.62
CA LEU A 154 5.76 12.56 18.77
C LEU A 154 5.67 13.02 20.24
N ASP A 155 5.61 12.08 21.19
CA ASP A 155 5.66 12.37 22.63
C ASP A 155 6.99 13.04 23.01
N HIS A 156 8.11 12.51 22.49
CA HIS A 156 9.42 13.07 22.73
C HIS A 156 9.56 14.48 22.11
N PHE A 157 9.13 14.64 20.85
CA PHE A 157 9.13 15.92 20.17
C PHE A 157 8.30 16.97 20.91
N GLU A 158 7.05 16.66 21.27
CA GLU A 158 6.16 17.59 22.00
C GLU A 158 6.77 18.02 23.33
N GLY A 159 7.36 17.09 24.08
CA GLY A 159 8.04 17.38 25.35
C GLY A 159 9.26 18.29 25.21
N GLN A 160 9.95 18.30 24.07
CA GLN A 160 11.03 19.24 23.74
C GLN A 160 10.48 20.57 23.25
N PHE A 161 9.52 20.55 22.32
CA PHE A 161 8.91 21.74 21.74
C PHE A 161 8.22 22.63 22.76
N LEU A 162 7.67 22.04 23.85
CA LEU A 162 7.08 22.81 24.96
C LEU A 162 8.11 23.61 25.77
N LYS A 163 9.39 23.23 25.74
CA LYS A 163 10.47 23.87 26.51
C LYS A 163 11.17 25.00 25.75
N GLU A 164 11.00 25.05 24.42
CA GLU A 164 11.47 26.15 23.57
C GLU A 164 10.47 27.31 23.54
#